data_13dd7759881e8de0ddbad1cc3ef3d456
#
_entry.id   13dd7759881e8de0ddbad1cc3ef3d456
#
_cell.length_a   1.000
_cell.length_b   1.000
_cell.length_c   1.000
_cell.angle_alpha   90.00
_cell.angle_beta   90.00
_cell.angle_gamma   90.00
#
_symmetry.space_group_name_H-M   'P 1'
#
loop_
_entity.id
_entity.type
_entity.pdbx_description
1 polymer ?
#
loop_
_entity_poly.entity_id
_entity_poly.type
_entity_poly.pdbx_seq_one_letter_code
_entity_poly.pdbx_strand_id
1 'polypeptide(L)' 'MLKPFSQYLKAVEEHLPSEHHQLLRNGLYLALLDWYTDGVGPGEAAARIRAAVAG' A
#
# COMPACT_ATOMS: atom_id res chain seq x y z
N MET A 1 -6.35 16.62 -7.28
CA MET A 1 -7.40 15.67 -7.01
C MET A 1 -6.82 14.31 -6.64
N LEU A 2 -7.30 13.71 -5.57
CA LEU A 2 -6.78 12.42 -5.14
C LEU A 2 -7.28 11.30 -6.04
N LYS A 3 -6.43 10.32 -6.29
CA LYS A 3 -6.84 9.14 -7.05
C LYS A 3 -7.81 8.31 -6.21
N PRO A 4 -8.72 7.58 -6.86
CA PRO A 4 -9.57 6.64 -6.11
C PRO A 4 -8.72 5.64 -5.34
N PHE A 5 -9.22 5.20 -4.19
CA PHE A 5 -8.46 4.30 -3.33
C PHE A 5 -8.09 3.00 -4.06
N SER A 6 -8.97 2.52 -4.94
CA SER A 6 -8.68 1.31 -5.72
C SER A 6 -7.44 1.48 -6.61
N GLN A 7 -7.28 2.67 -7.20
CA GLN A 7 -6.10 2.95 -8.01
C GLN A 7 -4.86 3.08 -7.14
N TYR A 8 -5.02 3.63 -5.94
CA TYR A 8 -3.92 3.73 -4.98
C TYR A 8 -3.42 2.34 -4.60
N LEU A 9 -4.35 1.42 -4.30
CA LEU A 9 -3.99 0.05 -3.97
C LEU A 9 -3.25 -0.62 -5.12
N LYS A 10 -3.75 -0.41 -6.33
CA LYS A 10 -3.12 -1.02 -7.50
C LYS A 10 -1.71 -0.49 -7.70
N ALA A 11 -1.51 0.81 -7.49
CA ALA A 11 -0.19 1.41 -7.61
C ALA A 11 0.76 0.85 -6.55
N VAL A 12 0.28 0.65 -5.31
CA VAL A 12 1.08 0.04 -4.25
C VAL A 12 1.45 -1.38 -4.64
N GLU A 13 0.50 -2.14 -5.19
CA GLU A 13 0.77 -3.50 -5.64
C GLU A 13 1.88 -3.55 -6.68
N GLU A 14 1.91 -2.59 -7.58
CA GLU A 14 2.93 -2.54 -8.63
C GLU A 14 4.33 -2.33 -8.06
N HIS A 15 4.44 -1.77 -6.88
CA HIS A 15 5.72 -1.57 -6.22
C HIS A 15 6.11 -2.72 -5.31
N LEU A 16 5.27 -3.76 -5.22
CA LEU A 16 5.51 -4.90 -4.34
C LEU A 16 5.58 -6.21 -5.12
N PRO A 17 6.35 -7.19 -4.63
CA PRO A 17 6.29 -8.54 -5.20
C PRO A 17 4.89 -9.13 -5.07
N SER A 18 4.52 -9.99 -6.00
CA SER A 18 3.17 -10.57 -6.02
C SER A 18 2.86 -11.33 -4.72
N GLU A 19 3.87 -11.89 -4.08
CA GLU A 19 3.65 -12.65 -2.83
C GLU A 19 3.16 -11.77 -1.69
N HIS A 20 3.35 -10.45 -1.79
CA HIS A 20 2.91 -9.52 -0.75
C HIS A 20 1.55 -8.89 -1.05
N HIS A 21 0.96 -9.19 -2.22
CA HIS A 21 -0.29 -8.54 -2.61
C HIS A 21 -1.46 -8.91 -1.69
N GLN A 22 -1.45 -10.10 -1.13
CA GLN A 22 -2.51 -10.52 -0.22
C GLN A 22 -2.54 -9.70 1.05
N LEU A 23 -1.38 -9.23 1.50
CA LEU A 23 -1.29 -8.43 2.71
C LEU A 23 -2.08 -7.13 2.57
N LEU A 24 -2.15 -6.58 1.37
CA LEU A 24 -2.86 -5.34 1.12
C LEU A 24 -4.35 -5.46 1.39
N ARG A 25 -4.90 -6.66 1.22
CA ARG A 25 -6.33 -6.89 1.39
C ARG A 25 -6.68 -7.49 2.74
N ASN A 26 -5.69 -7.99 3.46
CA ASN A 26 -5.91 -8.63 4.76
C ASN A 26 -5.43 -7.75 5.90
N GLY A 27 -4.16 -7.86 6.27
CA GLY A 27 -3.65 -7.18 7.46
C GLY A 27 -3.35 -5.70 7.28
N LEU A 28 -3.07 -5.27 6.04
CA LEU A 28 -2.59 -3.90 5.80
C LEU A 28 -3.64 -2.97 5.19
N TYR A 29 -4.85 -3.48 4.98
CA TYR A 29 -5.88 -2.67 4.32
C TYR A 29 -6.16 -1.37 5.06
N LEU A 30 -6.33 -1.44 6.37
CA LEU A 30 -6.64 -0.25 7.18
C LEU A 30 -5.47 0.72 7.22
N ALA A 31 -4.24 0.19 7.29
CA ALA A 31 -3.06 1.04 7.26
C ALA A 31 -2.95 1.78 5.94
N LEU A 32 -3.25 1.09 4.84
CA LEU A 32 -3.22 1.71 3.52
C LEU A 32 -4.26 2.80 3.38
N LEU A 33 -5.44 2.57 3.93
CA LEU A 33 -6.49 3.57 3.91
C LEU A 33 -6.04 4.82 4.65
N ASP A 34 -5.40 4.63 5.80
CA ASP A 34 -4.89 5.72 6.61
C ASP A 34 -3.82 6.51 5.86
N TRP A 35 -2.87 5.80 5.24
CA TRP A 35 -1.82 6.44 4.45
C TRP A 35 -2.39 7.18 3.25
N TYR A 36 -3.41 6.61 2.62
CA TYR A 36 -4.05 7.23 1.49
C TYR A 36 -4.66 8.59 1.88
N THR A 37 -5.35 8.64 3.02
CA THR A 37 -5.95 9.88 3.48
C THR A 37 -4.91 10.88 3.96
N ASP A 38 -3.75 10.40 4.43
CA ASP A 38 -2.65 11.27 4.87
C ASP A 38 -1.83 11.82 3.70
N GLY A 39 -2.09 11.36 2.48
CA GLY A 39 -1.35 11.83 1.32
C GLY A 39 -0.04 11.11 1.11
N VAL A 40 0.16 9.95 1.73
CA VAL A 40 1.37 9.15 1.52
C VAL A 40 1.31 8.53 0.12
N GLY A 41 2.37 8.73 -0.68
CA GLY A 41 2.41 8.19 -2.03
C GLY A 41 2.48 6.67 -2.05
N PRO A 42 2.02 6.04 -3.16
CA PRO A 42 2.02 4.57 -3.23
C PRO A 42 3.42 3.96 -3.16
N GLY A 43 4.43 4.62 -3.71
CA GLY A 43 5.80 4.13 -3.62
C GLY A 43 6.30 4.11 -2.19
N GLU A 44 6.01 5.16 -1.43
CA GLU A 44 6.41 5.22 -0.03
C GLU A 44 5.63 4.22 0.81
N ALA A 45 4.33 4.06 0.54
CA ALA A 45 3.53 3.07 1.23
C ALA A 45 4.10 1.68 1.02
N ALA A 46 4.47 1.35 -0.22
CA ALA A 46 5.08 0.05 -0.52
C ALA A 46 6.40 -0.13 0.21
N ALA A 47 7.19 0.94 0.31
CA ALA A 47 8.46 0.87 1.04
C ALA A 47 8.24 0.57 2.52
N ARG A 48 7.21 1.17 3.11
CA ARG A 48 6.87 0.90 4.50
C ARG A 48 6.44 -0.55 4.71
N ILE A 49 5.68 -1.08 3.76
CA ILE A 49 5.24 -2.48 3.82
C ILE A 49 6.43 -3.41 3.74
N ARG A 50 7.35 -3.15 2.80
CA ARG A 50 8.54 -4.00 2.66
C ARG A 50 9.39 -3.98 3.92
N ALA A 51 9.52 -2.81 4.54
CA ALA A 51 10.27 -2.69 5.78
C ALA A 51 9.62 -3.48 6.90
N ALA A 52 8.30 -3.44 6.99
CA ALA A 52 7.57 -4.17 8.01
C ALA A 52 7.67 -5.67 7.82
N VAL A 53 7.59 -6.14 6.57
CA VAL A 53 7.67 -7.56 6.27
C VAL A 53 9.10 -8.09 6.45
N ALA A 54 10.09 -7.28 6.09
CA ALA A 54 11.48 -7.68 6.20
C ALA A 54 11.96 -7.68 7.65
N GLY A 55 11.37 -6.84 8.45
CA GLY A 55 11.73 -6.74 9.85
C GLY A 55 11.14 -7.85 10.65
#